data_2a95be6b98ec9b1f97cf97d9445b1459
#
_entry.id   2a95be6b98ec9b1f97cf97d9445b1459
#
_cell.length_a   1.000
_cell.length_b   1.000
_cell.length_c   1.000
_cell.angle_alpha   90.00
_cell.angle_beta   90.00
_cell.angle_gamma   90.00
#
_symmetry.space_group_name_H-M   'P 1'
#
loop_
_entity.id
_entity.type
_entity.pdbx_description
1 polymer ?
#
loop_
_entity_poly.entity_id
_entity_poly.type
_entity_poly.pdbx_seq_one_letter_code
_entity_poly.pdbx_strand_id
1 'polypeptide(L)'
;MGELFTLLEAAPFRLKQGLLYCWIPTYLIIKRDDFALYNSDGTYVPYINKEVLDLILRSPNGFLIKAFAVDGVRRTFFDKYREAINMGSSELSTQSFIETIRPFLTFYKKLNSYARRTKDISPNARKFRDVIAKATDPEKTFFEVLPDELGFKEITLSQNPEAIESFVAVIQEAIRELRNCYSELVGNIEQYLLKILRLEEVGFSDYHHLIAERYKSVKTELMPVNMRNFQARLVGNYDDKTTWIEAVSYVALNKPLTEIRDTDKSFLLATLKDMLFQLDDYVEMHKTASEDVIRLHITQNKSKAVTTQVILSEAMRQEVNSLENKLESILSGDNSLDVAALIAILKKKLK
;
A
#
# COMPACT_ATOMS: atom_id res chain seq x y z
N MET A 1 30.34 11.22 -21.06
CA MET A 1 31.30 10.08 -21.17
C MET A 1 31.99 10.09 -22.53
N GLY A 2 31.30 10.24 -23.65
CA GLY A 2 31.90 10.27 -24.98
C GLY A 2 33.05 11.30 -25.14
N GLU A 3 32.86 12.50 -24.62
CA GLU A 3 33.89 13.54 -24.60
C GLU A 3 35.14 13.10 -23.83
N LEU A 4 34.99 12.36 -22.73
CA LEU A 4 36.08 11.81 -21.94
C LEU A 4 36.91 10.81 -22.77
N PHE A 5 36.25 9.92 -23.51
CA PHE A 5 36.94 8.99 -24.42
C PHE A 5 37.69 9.75 -25.48
N THR A 6 37.07 10.70 -26.16
CA THR A 6 37.70 11.53 -27.19
C THR A 6 38.92 12.30 -26.65
N LEU A 7 38.80 12.86 -25.44
CA LEU A 7 39.86 13.60 -24.78
C LEU A 7 41.08 12.68 -24.51
N LEU A 8 40.86 11.46 -24.03
CA LEU A 8 41.90 10.51 -23.67
C LEU A 8 42.58 9.88 -24.90
N GLU A 9 41.83 9.76 -26.02
CA GLU A 9 42.40 9.31 -27.31
C GLU A 9 43.23 10.38 -28.01
N ALA A 10 42.92 11.68 -27.73
CA ALA A 10 43.61 12.80 -28.29
C ALA A 10 44.97 13.08 -27.61
N ALA A 11 45.82 13.94 -28.23
CA ALA A 11 46.99 14.48 -27.57
C ALA A 11 46.59 15.33 -26.34
N PRO A 12 47.36 15.29 -25.24
CA PRO A 12 48.64 14.63 -25.04
C PRO A 12 48.58 13.15 -24.68
N PHE A 13 47.42 12.61 -24.33
CA PHE A 13 47.30 11.27 -23.76
C PHE A 13 47.48 10.14 -24.77
N ARG A 14 46.83 10.23 -25.94
CA ARG A 14 46.90 9.26 -27.06
C ARG A 14 46.70 7.80 -26.62
N LEU A 15 45.76 7.56 -25.69
CA LEU A 15 45.51 6.21 -25.19
C LEU A 15 44.78 5.37 -26.25
N LYS A 16 45.22 4.12 -26.39
CA LYS A 16 44.53 3.17 -27.27
C LYS A 16 43.23 2.68 -26.68
N GLN A 17 42.23 2.44 -27.51
CA GLN A 17 40.89 2.01 -27.13
C GLN A 17 40.85 0.79 -26.17
N GLY A 18 41.74 -0.21 -26.43
CA GLY A 18 41.82 -1.37 -25.53
C GLY A 18 42.25 -1.04 -24.10
N LEU A 19 43.12 0.01 -23.93
CA LEU A 19 43.50 0.50 -22.62
C LEU A 19 42.36 1.25 -21.94
N LEU A 20 41.60 2.06 -22.69
CA LEU A 20 40.44 2.77 -22.21
C LEU A 20 39.35 1.82 -21.69
N TYR A 21 39.16 0.69 -22.37
CA TYR A 21 38.19 -0.33 -21.95
C TYR A 21 38.51 -1.00 -20.61
N CYS A 22 39.77 -1.00 -20.20
CA CYS A 22 40.18 -1.45 -18.88
C CYS A 22 40.20 -0.31 -17.86
N TRP A 23 40.74 0.84 -18.23
CA TRP A 23 41.02 1.94 -17.33
C TRP A 23 39.73 2.69 -16.90
N ILE A 24 38.80 2.96 -17.81
CA ILE A 24 37.58 3.71 -17.50
C ILE A 24 36.68 2.95 -16.53
N PRO A 25 36.34 1.67 -16.72
CA PRO A 25 35.59 0.92 -15.70
C PRO A 25 36.28 0.90 -14.34
N THR A 26 37.61 0.70 -14.33
CA THR A 26 38.39 0.73 -13.08
C THR A 26 38.29 2.09 -12.38
N TYR A 27 38.43 3.19 -13.12
CA TYR A 27 38.30 4.54 -12.61
C TYR A 27 36.89 4.77 -12.06
N LEU A 28 35.83 4.40 -12.79
CA LEU A 28 34.45 4.56 -12.39
C LEU A 28 34.11 3.76 -11.12
N ILE A 29 34.69 2.57 -10.94
CA ILE A 29 34.52 1.77 -9.74
C ILE A 29 35.23 2.39 -8.54
N ILE A 30 36.51 2.80 -8.72
CA ILE A 30 37.30 3.38 -7.63
C ILE A 30 36.73 4.73 -7.19
N LYS A 31 36.31 5.55 -8.15
CA LYS A 31 35.82 6.93 -7.94
C LYS A 31 34.32 7.04 -7.92
N ARG A 32 33.59 5.91 -7.78
CA ARG A 32 32.11 5.85 -7.83
C ARG A 32 31.40 6.80 -6.85
N ASP A 33 32.10 7.25 -5.82
CA ASP A 33 31.58 8.09 -4.75
C ASP A 33 31.84 9.58 -4.99
N ASP A 34 32.72 9.93 -5.96
CA ASP A 34 33.10 11.31 -6.25
C ASP A 34 32.26 11.94 -7.39
N PHE A 35 31.36 11.16 -8.01
CA PHE A 35 30.55 11.62 -9.13
C PHE A 35 29.16 10.96 -9.17
N ALA A 36 28.21 11.57 -9.89
CA ALA A 36 26.98 10.93 -10.33
C ALA A 36 27.04 10.55 -11.80
N LEU A 37 26.46 9.40 -12.12
CA LEU A 37 26.25 8.92 -13.47
C LEU A 37 24.79 9.10 -13.88
N TYR A 38 24.58 9.59 -15.10
CA TYR A 38 23.26 9.79 -15.68
C TYR A 38 23.20 9.16 -17.06
N ASN A 39 22.00 8.72 -17.48
CA ASN A 39 21.76 8.43 -18.90
C ASN A 39 21.71 9.73 -19.70
N SER A 40 21.75 9.63 -21.03
CA SER A 40 21.64 10.78 -21.94
C SER A 40 20.33 11.56 -21.82
N ASP A 41 19.28 10.91 -21.28
CA ASP A 41 17.97 11.53 -20.98
C ASP A 41 17.94 12.29 -19.64
N GLY A 42 19.08 12.34 -18.93
CA GLY A 42 19.20 12.98 -17.62
C GLY A 42 18.74 12.10 -16.42
N THR A 43 18.41 10.84 -16.65
CA THR A 43 18.02 9.93 -15.56
C THR A 43 19.24 9.45 -14.77
N TYR A 44 19.20 9.63 -13.45
CA TYR A 44 20.26 9.20 -12.55
C TYR A 44 20.42 7.67 -12.50
N VAL A 45 21.66 7.18 -12.63
CA VAL A 45 22.03 5.76 -12.54
C VAL A 45 22.63 5.46 -11.15
N PRO A 46 21.85 4.93 -10.20
CA PRO A 46 22.27 4.80 -8.79
C PRO A 46 23.32 3.72 -8.54
N TYR A 47 23.44 2.75 -9.41
CA TYR A 47 24.36 1.61 -9.25
C TYR A 47 25.19 1.40 -10.50
N ILE A 48 26.53 1.37 -10.34
CA ILE A 48 27.47 1.03 -11.39
C ILE A 48 27.75 -0.46 -11.28
N ASN A 49 26.95 -1.26 -11.99
CA ASN A 49 27.12 -2.70 -12.10
C ASN A 49 27.76 -3.08 -13.42
N LYS A 50 28.03 -4.39 -13.65
CA LYS A 50 28.67 -4.90 -14.85
C LYS A 50 27.90 -4.49 -16.13
N GLU A 51 26.59 -4.57 -16.11
CA GLU A 51 25.74 -4.23 -17.26
C GLU A 51 25.87 -2.75 -17.65
N VAL A 52 25.89 -1.86 -16.66
CA VAL A 52 26.09 -0.41 -16.87
C VAL A 52 27.49 -0.14 -17.43
N LEU A 53 28.53 -0.77 -16.90
CA LEU A 53 29.87 -0.62 -17.41
C LEU A 53 30.01 -1.11 -18.86
N ASP A 54 29.41 -2.24 -19.19
CA ASP A 54 29.36 -2.74 -20.57
C ASP A 54 28.64 -1.78 -21.51
N LEU A 55 27.53 -1.19 -21.07
CA LEU A 55 26.81 -0.19 -21.86
C LEU A 55 27.60 1.09 -22.08
N ILE A 56 28.33 1.57 -21.04
CA ILE A 56 29.21 2.75 -21.14
C ILE A 56 30.31 2.49 -22.19
N LEU A 57 30.89 1.31 -22.20
CA LEU A 57 31.98 0.96 -23.17
C LEU A 57 31.45 0.84 -24.60
N ARG A 58 30.21 0.33 -24.77
CA ARG A 58 29.59 0.20 -26.10
C ARG A 58 29.03 1.51 -26.64
N SER A 59 28.49 2.35 -25.76
CA SER A 59 27.81 3.60 -26.13
C SER A 59 28.13 4.72 -25.13
N PRO A 60 29.38 5.24 -25.12
CA PRO A 60 29.80 6.25 -24.14
C PRO A 60 28.95 7.52 -24.17
N ASN A 61 28.46 7.91 -25.35
CA ASN A 61 27.60 9.09 -25.53
C ASN A 61 26.19 8.94 -24.87
N GLY A 62 25.80 7.72 -24.55
CA GLY A 62 24.56 7.42 -23.81
C GLY A 62 24.62 7.78 -22.33
N PHE A 63 25.79 8.23 -21.83
CA PHE A 63 26.00 8.49 -20.40
C PHE A 63 26.67 9.84 -20.17
N LEU A 64 26.22 10.53 -19.12
CA LEU A 64 26.78 11.75 -18.58
C LEU A 64 27.35 11.49 -17.19
N ILE A 65 28.50 12.12 -16.90
CA ILE A 65 29.13 12.08 -15.58
C ILE A 65 29.18 13.52 -15.02
N LYS A 66 28.79 13.67 -13.77
CA LYS A 66 28.83 14.94 -13.05
C LYS A 66 29.63 14.75 -11.76
N ALA A 67 30.79 15.41 -11.65
CA ALA A 67 31.54 15.47 -10.42
C ALA A 67 30.88 16.41 -9.42
N PHE A 68 30.96 16.10 -8.13
CA PHE A 68 30.41 16.92 -7.05
C PHE A 68 31.52 17.70 -6.33
N ALA A 69 31.24 18.98 -6.12
CA ALA A 69 32.02 19.83 -5.20
C ALA A 69 31.11 20.19 -4.02
N VAL A 70 31.35 19.51 -2.89
CA VAL A 70 30.57 19.77 -1.65
C VAL A 70 31.46 20.60 -0.72
N ASP A 71 31.32 21.93 -0.80
CA ASP A 71 32.12 22.88 -0.02
C ASP A 71 31.26 23.72 0.95
N GLY A 72 31.84 24.17 2.05
CA GLY A 72 31.26 25.15 2.96
C GLY A 72 29.90 24.73 3.56
N VAL A 73 28.87 25.55 3.37
CA VAL A 73 27.52 25.33 3.94
C VAL A 73 26.91 24.01 3.48
N ARG A 74 27.17 23.62 2.21
CA ARG A 74 26.69 22.34 1.67
C ARG A 74 27.28 21.15 2.44
N ARG A 75 28.48 21.27 2.98
CA ARG A 75 29.11 20.22 3.78
C ARG A 75 28.42 20.05 5.13
N THR A 76 28.12 21.16 5.83
CA THR A 76 27.36 21.11 7.09
C THR A 76 25.97 20.50 6.89
N PHE A 77 25.31 20.88 5.81
CA PHE A 77 24.03 20.34 5.41
C PHE A 77 24.10 18.83 5.15
N PHE A 78 25.15 18.40 4.50
CA PHE A 78 25.43 17.02 4.18
C PHE A 78 25.66 16.16 5.43
N ASP A 79 26.44 16.66 6.40
CA ASP A 79 26.68 15.96 7.67
C ASP A 79 25.36 15.77 8.45
N LYS A 80 24.49 16.76 8.43
CA LYS A 80 23.15 16.66 9.06
C LYS A 80 22.21 15.67 8.31
N TYR A 81 22.26 15.58 7.01
CA TYR A 81 21.56 14.51 6.27
C TYR A 81 22.02 13.11 6.70
N ARG A 82 23.33 12.92 6.96
CA ARG A 82 23.84 11.64 7.46
C ARG A 82 23.29 11.30 8.84
N GLU A 83 23.21 12.27 9.73
CA GLU A 83 22.60 12.11 11.06
C GLU A 83 21.12 11.73 10.93
N ALA A 84 20.37 12.37 10.00
CA ALA A 84 18.95 12.13 9.79
C ALA A 84 18.60 10.70 9.38
N ILE A 85 19.51 10.04 8.64
CA ILE A 85 19.26 8.69 8.14
C ILE A 85 19.55 7.62 9.20
N ASN A 86 20.05 8.00 10.39
CA ASN A 86 20.54 7.05 11.40
C ASN A 86 21.58 6.07 10.80
N MET A 87 22.43 6.56 9.92
CA MET A 87 23.64 5.84 9.52
C MET A 87 24.59 5.89 10.72
N GLY A 88 24.09 5.27 11.83
CA GLY A 88 24.85 5.17 13.04
C GLY A 88 26.17 4.47 12.75
N SER A 89 27.26 5.11 13.17
CA SER A 89 28.51 4.51 13.67
C SER A 89 29.08 3.26 13.01
N SER A 90 28.73 2.92 11.78
CA SER A 90 29.63 2.07 10.99
C SER A 90 30.68 3.00 10.38
N GLU A 91 31.92 2.68 10.61
CA GLU A 91 33.13 3.34 10.14
C GLU A 91 33.16 3.51 8.61
N LEU A 92 32.22 4.28 8.06
CA LEU A 92 32.27 4.71 6.68
C LEU A 92 33.16 5.94 6.59
N SER A 93 34.45 5.67 6.39
CA SER A 93 35.50 6.65 6.13
C SER A 93 35.28 7.43 4.81
N THR A 94 34.18 7.23 4.12
CA THR A 94 33.87 7.84 2.83
C THR A 94 32.90 9.00 3.01
N GLN A 95 33.42 10.21 2.80
CA GLN A 95 32.69 11.48 2.84
C GLN A 95 31.91 11.72 1.54
N SER A 96 31.35 10.69 0.93
CA SER A 96 30.74 10.81 -0.38
C SER A 96 29.28 11.26 -0.30
N PHE A 97 28.95 12.30 -1.07
CA PHE A 97 27.59 12.83 -1.23
C PHE A 97 26.59 11.74 -1.71
N ILE A 98 27.00 10.92 -2.66
CA ILE A 98 26.15 9.87 -3.23
C ILE A 98 25.81 8.78 -2.23
N GLU A 99 26.75 8.36 -1.40
CA GLU A 99 26.50 7.35 -0.37
C GLU A 99 25.45 7.84 0.64
N THR A 100 25.46 9.11 0.98
CA THR A 100 24.48 9.72 1.90
C THR A 100 23.09 9.79 1.26
N ILE A 101 22.99 10.08 -0.04
CA ILE A 101 21.71 10.26 -0.74
C ILE A 101 21.11 8.95 -1.25
N ARG A 102 21.95 7.99 -1.58
CA ARG A 102 21.50 6.64 -2.05
C ARG A 102 20.44 6.00 -1.15
N PRO A 103 20.52 6.04 0.19
CA PRO A 103 19.48 5.54 1.07
C PRO A 103 18.10 6.18 0.85
N PHE A 104 18.01 7.48 0.59
CA PHE A 104 16.74 8.16 0.31
C PHE A 104 16.11 7.66 -0.99
N LEU A 105 16.92 7.55 -2.06
CA LEU A 105 16.45 7.04 -3.34
C LEU A 105 16.08 5.56 -3.27
N THR A 106 16.86 4.78 -2.51
CA THR A 106 16.56 3.36 -2.25
C THR A 106 15.31 3.21 -1.39
N PHE A 107 15.14 4.08 -0.39
CA PHE A 107 13.96 4.13 0.45
C PHE A 107 12.68 4.27 -0.37
N TYR A 108 12.62 5.24 -1.28
CA TYR A 108 11.46 5.42 -2.15
C TYR A 108 11.17 4.16 -3.00
N LYS A 109 12.24 3.53 -3.55
CA LYS A 109 12.10 2.30 -4.34
C LYS A 109 11.60 1.10 -3.52
N LYS A 110 11.84 1.08 -2.20
CA LYS A 110 11.37 0.02 -1.29
C LYS A 110 9.97 0.27 -0.75
N LEU A 111 9.44 1.48 -0.88
CA LEU A 111 8.06 1.76 -0.47
C LEU A 111 7.08 0.88 -1.26
N ASN A 112 6.07 0.36 -0.57
CA ASN A 112 4.98 -0.36 -1.23
C ASN A 112 4.13 0.59 -2.10
N SER A 113 3.28 0.01 -2.93
CA SER A 113 2.48 0.75 -3.90
C SER A 113 1.50 1.72 -3.23
N TYR A 114 0.96 1.36 -2.05
CA TYR A 114 0.10 2.21 -1.25
C TYR A 114 0.84 3.45 -0.74
N ALA A 115 1.98 3.28 -0.06
CA ALA A 115 2.78 4.38 0.48
C ALA A 115 3.24 5.37 -0.60
N ARG A 116 3.50 4.89 -1.82
CA ARG A 116 3.87 5.75 -2.96
C ARG A 116 2.71 6.63 -3.47
N ARG A 117 1.45 6.30 -3.18
CA ARG A 117 0.27 6.95 -3.79
C ARG A 117 -0.67 7.61 -2.80
N THR A 118 -0.71 7.14 -1.56
CA THR A 118 -1.65 7.64 -0.56
C THR A 118 -1.51 9.14 -0.34
N LYS A 119 -2.63 9.80 -0.16
CA LYS A 119 -2.73 11.20 0.27
C LYS A 119 -3.04 11.33 1.76
N ASP A 120 -3.24 10.19 2.43
CA ASP A 120 -3.56 10.10 3.86
C ASP A 120 -2.29 10.10 4.71
N ILE A 121 -1.45 11.09 4.43
CA ILE A 121 -0.19 11.41 5.10
C ILE A 121 -0.03 12.93 5.15
N SER A 122 0.86 13.43 6.00
CA SER A 122 1.09 14.86 6.16
C SER A 122 1.49 15.55 4.84
N PRO A 123 1.24 16.85 4.71
CA PRO A 123 1.68 17.62 3.55
C PRO A 123 3.19 17.53 3.32
N ASN A 124 3.98 17.52 4.38
CA ASN A 124 5.45 17.42 4.30
C ASN A 124 5.89 16.04 3.81
N ALA A 125 5.28 14.96 4.29
CA ALA A 125 5.57 13.62 3.82
C ALA A 125 5.20 13.43 2.33
N ARG A 126 4.10 14.03 1.88
CA ARG A 126 3.72 14.04 0.46
C ARG A 126 4.74 14.78 -0.40
N LYS A 127 5.12 16.00 -0.01
CA LYS A 127 6.11 16.80 -0.73
C LYS A 127 7.46 16.08 -0.79
N PHE A 128 7.95 15.59 0.35
CA PHE A 128 9.18 14.79 0.42
C PHE A 128 9.14 13.61 -0.56
N ARG A 129 8.10 12.78 -0.49
CA ARG A 129 7.90 11.63 -1.38
C ARG A 129 7.92 12.03 -2.85
N ASP A 130 7.18 13.07 -3.20
CA ASP A 130 6.98 13.49 -4.59
C ASP A 130 8.26 14.12 -5.17
N VAL A 131 9.07 14.80 -4.35
CA VAL A 131 10.39 15.30 -4.73
C VAL A 131 11.35 14.13 -4.97
N ILE A 132 11.42 13.17 -4.06
CA ILE A 132 12.30 11.99 -4.22
C ILE A 132 11.88 11.13 -5.41
N ALA A 133 10.58 11.01 -5.68
CA ALA A 133 10.06 10.29 -6.84
C ALA A 133 10.53 10.86 -8.18
N LYS A 134 10.71 12.20 -8.23
CA LYS A 134 11.11 12.95 -9.43
C LYS A 134 12.60 13.28 -9.47
N ALA A 135 13.38 12.82 -8.49
CA ALA A 135 14.79 13.15 -8.37
C ALA A 135 15.59 12.65 -9.57
N THR A 136 15.96 13.54 -10.47
CA THR A 136 16.84 13.27 -11.62
C THR A 136 18.27 13.69 -11.34
N ASP A 137 18.47 14.84 -10.70
CA ASP A 137 19.77 15.36 -10.25
C ASP A 137 19.82 15.36 -8.73
N PRO A 138 20.59 14.46 -8.09
CA PRO A 138 20.65 14.38 -6.62
C PRO A 138 21.11 15.69 -5.97
N GLU A 139 22.12 16.37 -6.52
CA GLU A 139 22.62 17.61 -5.93
C GLU A 139 21.55 18.70 -5.92
N LYS A 140 20.95 18.97 -7.07
CA LYS A 140 19.86 19.93 -7.20
C LYS A 140 18.66 19.54 -6.33
N THR A 141 18.31 18.25 -6.30
CA THR A 141 17.16 17.76 -5.54
C THR A 141 17.34 18.01 -4.05
N PHE A 142 18.50 17.67 -3.48
CA PHE A 142 18.67 17.70 -2.02
C PHE A 142 19.12 19.05 -1.49
N PHE A 143 19.82 19.87 -2.30
CA PHE A 143 20.26 21.22 -1.83
C PHE A 143 19.35 22.37 -2.26
N GLU A 144 18.49 22.18 -3.25
CA GLU A 144 17.64 23.25 -3.76
C GLU A 144 16.16 22.88 -3.72
N VAL A 145 15.74 21.82 -4.42
CA VAL A 145 14.32 21.50 -4.62
C VAL A 145 13.65 21.06 -3.31
N LEU A 146 14.28 20.18 -2.55
CA LEU A 146 13.68 19.64 -1.33
C LEU A 146 13.58 20.71 -0.21
N PRO A 147 14.60 21.51 0.05
CA PRO A 147 14.45 22.66 0.98
C PRO A 147 13.36 23.63 0.55
N ASP A 148 13.30 23.98 -0.75
CA ASP A 148 12.30 24.92 -1.25
C ASP A 148 10.87 24.39 -1.09
N GLU A 149 10.61 23.16 -1.49
CA GLU A 149 9.29 22.51 -1.38
C GLU A 149 8.83 22.34 0.08
N LEU A 150 9.75 22.12 1.01
CA LEU A 150 9.45 21.99 2.43
C LEU A 150 9.39 23.36 3.17
N GLY A 151 9.62 24.48 2.46
CA GLY A 151 9.50 25.83 3.01
C GLY A 151 10.78 26.37 3.65
N PHE A 152 11.93 25.80 3.34
CA PHE A 152 13.26 26.18 3.89
C PHE A 152 14.18 26.80 2.82
N LYS A 153 13.64 27.63 1.93
CA LYS A 153 14.37 28.24 0.79
C LYS A 153 15.73 28.86 1.11
N GLU A 154 15.84 29.49 2.28
CA GLU A 154 17.03 30.25 2.66
C GLU A 154 18.10 29.39 3.37
N ILE A 155 17.82 28.14 3.59
CA ILE A 155 18.69 27.24 4.38
C ILE A 155 20.05 27.03 3.71
N THR A 156 20.07 26.99 2.37
CA THR A 156 21.30 26.80 1.59
C THR A 156 22.17 28.09 1.53
N LEU A 157 21.58 29.22 1.87
CA LEU A 157 22.25 30.53 1.91
C LEU A 157 22.60 30.97 3.33
N SER A 158 21.89 30.47 4.33
CA SER A 158 22.10 30.81 5.73
C SER A 158 22.86 29.71 6.48
N GLN A 159 23.87 30.09 7.23
CA GLN A 159 24.58 29.18 8.14
C GLN A 159 23.81 29.01 9.47
N ASN A 160 22.48 29.09 9.47
CA ASN A 160 21.67 28.96 10.68
C ASN A 160 21.51 27.48 11.08
N PRO A 161 22.18 26.99 12.14
CA PRO A 161 22.11 25.61 12.58
C PRO A 161 20.70 25.18 12.99
N GLU A 162 19.91 26.06 13.61
CA GLU A 162 18.55 25.77 14.07
C GLU A 162 17.61 25.51 12.90
N ALA A 163 17.76 26.25 11.81
CA ALA A 163 16.97 26.03 10.60
C ALA A 163 17.32 24.68 9.94
N ILE A 164 18.60 24.31 9.95
CA ILE A 164 19.06 23.01 9.42
C ILE A 164 18.50 21.86 10.27
N GLU A 165 18.52 21.98 11.59
CA GLU A 165 17.97 20.97 12.48
C GLU A 165 16.45 20.82 12.30
N SER A 166 15.74 21.93 12.19
CA SER A 166 14.30 21.92 11.91
C SER A 166 13.96 21.23 10.59
N PHE A 167 14.73 21.51 9.54
CA PHE A 167 14.57 20.87 8.23
C PHE A 167 14.83 19.36 8.30
N VAL A 168 15.89 18.95 8.99
CA VAL A 168 16.23 17.54 9.18
C VAL A 168 15.13 16.81 9.96
N ALA A 169 14.59 17.44 11.01
CA ALA A 169 13.48 16.88 11.78
C ALA A 169 12.23 16.65 10.92
N VAL A 170 11.90 17.58 10.01
CA VAL A 170 10.80 17.42 9.07
C VAL A 170 11.02 16.24 8.13
N ILE A 171 12.25 16.04 7.64
CA ILE A 171 12.58 14.88 6.79
C ILE A 171 12.48 13.57 7.56
N GLN A 172 13.00 13.53 8.79
CA GLN A 172 12.93 12.33 9.64
C GLN A 172 11.47 11.93 9.90
N GLU A 173 10.61 12.90 10.19
CA GLU A 173 9.19 12.65 10.42
C GLU A 173 8.49 12.18 9.13
N ALA A 174 8.79 12.80 7.98
CA ALA A 174 8.26 12.38 6.69
C ALA A 174 8.64 10.92 6.34
N ILE A 175 9.90 10.54 6.62
CA ILE A 175 10.37 9.15 6.41
C ILE A 175 9.66 8.19 7.36
N ARG A 176 9.49 8.55 8.64
CA ARG A 176 8.78 7.76 9.64
C ARG A 176 7.34 7.50 9.22
N GLU A 177 6.64 8.56 8.84
CA GLU A 177 5.27 8.51 8.39
C GLU A 177 5.11 7.62 7.14
N LEU A 178 5.96 7.80 6.13
CA LEU A 178 5.97 6.97 4.92
C LEU A 178 6.28 5.50 5.18
N ARG A 179 7.11 5.19 6.18
CA ARG A 179 7.37 3.80 6.59
C ARG A 179 6.17 3.16 7.27
N ASN A 180 5.46 3.94 8.06
CA ASN A 180 4.40 3.46 8.94
C ASN A 180 3.01 3.50 8.31
N CYS A 181 2.77 4.34 7.29
CA CYS A 181 1.44 4.58 6.73
C CYS A 181 0.71 3.29 6.28
N TYR A 182 1.43 2.26 5.83
CA TYR A 182 0.82 0.98 5.49
C TYR A 182 0.46 0.16 6.74
N SER A 183 1.33 0.13 7.75
CA SER A 183 1.03 -0.52 9.03
C SER A 183 -0.13 0.15 9.75
N GLU A 184 -0.25 1.48 9.64
CA GLU A 184 -1.38 2.24 10.16
C GLU A 184 -2.69 1.91 9.40
N LEU A 185 -2.62 1.77 8.08
CA LEU A 185 -3.76 1.30 7.30
C LEU A 185 -4.24 -0.07 7.78
N VAL A 186 -3.32 -1.03 7.95
CA VAL A 186 -3.63 -2.37 8.46
C VAL A 186 -4.22 -2.28 9.86
N GLY A 187 -3.63 -1.49 10.75
CA GLY A 187 -4.13 -1.26 12.11
C GLY A 187 -5.53 -0.64 12.13
N ASN A 188 -5.81 0.32 11.27
CA ASN A 188 -7.13 0.94 11.17
C ASN A 188 -8.20 -0.05 10.71
N ILE A 189 -7.87 -0.94 9.77
CA ILE A 189 -8.79 -2.00 9.33
C ILE A 189 -9.00 -3.02 10.46
N GLU A 190 -7.95 -3.41 11.16
CA GLU A 190 -8.01 -4.29 12.33
C GLU A 190 -8.97 -3.73 13.39
N GLN A 191 -8.73 -2.50 13.84
CA GLN A 191 -9.57 -1.83 14.82
C GLN A 191 -11.03 -1.73 14.38
N TYR A 192 -11.26 -1.46 13.10
CA TYR A 192 -12.60 -1.44 12.54
C TYR A 192 -13.30 -2.78 12.62
N LEU A 193 -12.60 -3.88 12.28
CA LEU A 193 -13.13 -5.24 12.38
C LEU A 193 -13.42 -5.62 13.83
N LEU A 194 -12.49 -5.37 14.76
CA LEU A 194 -12.67 -5.64 16.19
C LEU A 194 -13.87 -4.89 16.75
N LYS A 195 -14.06 -3.62 16.37
CA LYS A 195 -15.23 -2.82 16.76
C LYS A 195 -16.55 -3.42 16.28
N ILE A 196 -16.61 -3.89 15.02
CA ILE A 196 -17.83 -4.54 14.49
C ILE A 196 -18.11 -5.84 15.23
N LEU A 197 -17.08 -6.64 15.46
CA LEU A 197 -17.16 -7.92 16.13
C LEU A 197 -17.37 -7.79 17.64
N ARG A 198 -17.26 -6.57 18.20
CA ARG A 198 -17.33 -6.27 19.64
C ARG A 198 -16.27 -7.04 20.46
N LEU A 199 -15.07 -7.14 19.90
CA LEU A 199 -13.92 -7.75 20.55
C LEU A 199 -13.03 -6.67 21.14
N GLU A 200 -12.40 -6.99 22.28
CA GLU A 200 -11.38 -6.11 22.88
C GLU A 200 -10.06 -6.23 22.11
N GLU A 201 -9.25 -5.17 22.17
CA GLU A 201 -7.90 -5.13 21.59
C GLU A 201 -6.94 -5.90 22.51
N VAL A 202 -6.93 -7.21 22.36
CA VAL A 202 -5.99 -8.15 22.98
C VAL A 202 -4.97 -8.62 21.92
N GLY A 203 -4.08 -9.53 22.27
CA GLY A 203 -3.12 -10.08 21.30
C GLY A 203 -3.80 -10.70 20.07
N PHE A 204 -3.14 -10.61 18.89
CA PHE A 204 -3.67 -11.15 17.63
C PHE A 204 -4.17 -12.59 17.77
N SER A 205 -3.38 -13.46 18.39
CA SER A 205 -3.73 -14.87 18.60
C SER A 205 -5.06 -15.04 19.35
N ASP A 206 -5.30 -14.21 20.36
CA ASP A 206 -6.45 -14.36 21.25
C ASP A 206 -7.75 -13.97 20.55
N TYR A 207 -7.81 -12.76 19.95
CA TYR A 207 -9.03 -12.36 19.26
C TYR A 207 -9.27 -13.15 17.98
N HIS A 208 -8.20 -13.56 17.27
CA HIS A 208 -8.33 -14.40 16.08
C HIS A 208 -8.91 -15.79 16.43
N HIS A 209 -8.50 -16.36 17.56
CA HIS A 209 -9.08 -17.60 18.06
C HIS A 209 -10.58 -17.45 18.34
N LEU A 210 -11.00 -16.36 18.98
CA LEU A 210 -12.43 -16.08 19.23
C LEU A 210 -13.23 -15.92 17.93
N ILE A 211 -12.65 -15.26 16.91
CA ILE A 211 -13.23 -15.14 15.58
C ILE A 211 -13.38 -16.51 14.93
N ALA A 212 -12.33 -17.33 15.00
CA ALA A 212 -12.35 -18.67 14.44
C ALA A 212 -13.40 -19.56 15.12
N GLU A 213 -13.51 -19.55 16.44
CA GLU A 213 -14.55 -20.28 17.16
C GLU A 213 -15.96 -19.85 16.76
N ARG A 214 -16.19 -18.53 16.60
CA ARG A 214 -17.49 -17.99 16.22
C ARG A 214 -17.97 -18.45 14.85
N TYR A 215 -17.06 -18.54 13.86
CA TYR A 215 -17.42 -18.75 12.46
C TYR A 215 -17.03 -20.13 11.88
N LYS A 216 -16.25 -20.96 12.61
CA LYS A 216 -15.77 -22.25 12.11
C LYS A 216 -16.89 -23.27 11.92
N SER A 217 -17.96 -23.20 12.72
CA SER A 217 -19.05 -24.17 12.73
C SER A 217 -20.09 -23.94 11.63
N VAL A 218 -20.00 -22.87 10.87
CA VAL A 218 -21.02 -22.50 9.88
C VAL A 218 -20.95 -23.43 8.67
N LYS A 219 -22.09 -23.95 8.22
CA LYS A 219 -22.18 -24.81 7.02
C LYS A 219 -21.88 -24.01 5.75
N THR A 220 -20.75 -24.30 5.15
CA THR A 220 -20.25 -23.58 3.96
C THR A 220 -21.03 -23.89 2.69
N GLU A 221 -21.73 -25.05 2.63
CA GLU A 221 -22.50 -25.49 1.48
C GLU A 221 -23.66 -24.53 1.14
N LEU A 222 -24.20 -23.87 2.16
CA LEU A 222 -25.31 -22.94 2.02
C LEU A 222 -24.88 -21.51 1.64
N MET A 223 -23.58 -21.26 1.58
CA MET A 223 -23.04 -19.94 1.31
C MET A 223 -22.71 -19.73 -0.16
N PRO A 224 -22.90 -18.50 -0.69
CA PRO A 224 -22.31 -18.10 -1.97
C PRO A 224 -20.79 -18.22 -1.95
N VAL A 225 -20.16 -18.39 -3.13
CA VAL A 225 -18.70 -18.63 -3.24
C VAL A 225 -17.88 -17.53 -2.59
N ASN A 226 -18.26 -16.26 -2.76
CA ASN A 226 -17.58 -15.12 -2.14
C ASN A 226 -17.63 -15.18 -0.60
N MET A 227 -18.76 -15.58 -0.02
CA MET A 227 -18.92 -15.70 1.43
C MET A 227 -18.13 -16.89 1.99
N ARG A 228 -18.09 -18.01 1.26
CA ARG A 228 -17.24 -19.16 1.62
C ARG A 228 -15.75 -18.76 1.64
N ASN A 229 -15.31 -18.04 0.62
CA ASN A 229 -13.94 -17.54 0.55
C ASN A 229 -13.63 -16.57 1.69
N PHE A 230 -14.57 -15.67 2.01
CA PHE A 230 -14.43 -14.73 3.11
C PHE A 230 -14.33 -15.45 4.45
N GLN A 231 -15.23 -16.35 4.74
CA GLN A 231 -15.20 -17.19 5.97
C GLN A 231 -13.89 -17.97 6.07
N ALA A 232 -13.46 -18.64 4.98
CA ALA A 232 -12.23 -19.41 4.97
C ALA A 232 -10.98 -18.53 5.26
N ARG A 233 -10.96 -17.26 4.78
CA ARG A 233 -9.87 -16.32 5.09
C ARG A 233 -9.98 -15.76 6.50
N LEU A 234 -11.18 -15.55 6.98
CA LEU A 234 -11.42 -14.99 8.30
C LEU A 234 -10.98 -15.95 9.42
N VAL A 235 -11.23 -17.28 9.25
CA VAL A 235 -10.92 -18.33 10.24
C VAL A 235 -9.64 -19.10 9.92
N GLY A 236 -8.96 -18.77 8.82
CA GLY A 236 -7.72 -19.42 8.41
C GLY A 236 -6.60 -19.25 9.43
N ASN A 237 -5.59 -20.08 9.35
CA ASN A 237 -4.45 -20.00 10.26
C ASN A 237 -3.41 -19.02 9.73
N TYR A 238 -3.05 -18.00 10.52
CA TYR A 238 -2.09 -16.95 10.17
C TYR A 238 -1.12 -16.70 11.31
N ASP A 239 0.16 -16.46 10.95
CA ASP A 239 1.21 -16.19 11.93
C ASP A 239 1.18 -14.75 12.42
N ASP A 240 0.66 -13.82 11.61
CA ASP A 240 0.61 -12.40 11.92
C ASP A 240 -0.67 -11.72 11.41
N LYS A 241 -1.01 -10.59 12.05
CA LYS A 241 -2.19 -9.81 11.75
C LYS A 241 -2.17 -9.16 10.37
N THR A 242 -1.00 -8.80 9.85
CA THR A 242 -0.88 -8.14 8.55
C THR A 242 -1.32 -9.07 7.44
N THR A 243 -0.78 -10.30 7.43
CA THR A 243 -1.14 -11.34 6.47
C THR A 243 -2.63 -11.70 6.56
N TRP A 244 -3.18 -11.76 7.77
CA TRP A 244 -4.61 -12.00 7.96
C TRP A 244 -5.48 -10.88 7.38
N ILE A 245 -5.20 -9.62 7.72
CA ILE A 245 -5.94 -8.45 7.21
C ILE A 245 -5.84 -8.35 5.69
N GLU A 246 -4.66 -8.61 5.12
CA GLU A 246 -4.46 -8.64 3.66
C GLU A 246 -5.34 -9.71 3.00
N ALA A 247 -5.37 -10.92 3.57
CA ALA A 247 -6.16 -12.02 3.04
C ALA A 247 -7.67 -11.74 3.09
N VAL A 248 -8.16 -11.19 4.21
CA VAL A 248 -9.57 -10.82 4.40
C VAL A 248 -9.96 -9.66 3.47
N SER A 249 -9.11 -8.62 3.39
CA SER A 249 -9.32 -7.45 2.53
C SER A 249 -9.30 -7.82 1.04
N TYR A 250 -8.48 -8.77 0.65
CA TYR A 250 -8.41 -9.26 -0.74
C TYR A 250 -9.76 -9.81 -1.22
N VAL A 251 -10.47 -10.56 -0.38
CA VAL A 251 -11.79 -11.11 -0.76
C VAL A 251 -12.83 -9.98 -0.93
N ALA A 252 -12.75 -8.94 -0.10
CA ALA A 252 -13.67 -7.80 -0.17
C ALA A 252 -13.45 -6.91 -1.40
N LEU A 253 -12.19 -6.75 -1.84
CA LEU A 253 -11.82 -5.83 -2.93
C LEU A 253 -11.46 -6.52 -4.24
N ASN A 254 -11.14 -7.82 -4.20
CA ASN A 254 -10.54 -8.58 -5.30
C ASN A 254 -9.24 -7.95 -5.85
N LYS A 255 -8.48 -7.29 -4.97
CA LYS A 255 -7.16 -6.73 -5.25
C LYS A 255 -6.29 -6.68 -3.98
N PRO A 256 -4.95 -6.70 -4.13
CA PRO A 256 -4.04 -6.61 -2.98
C PRO A 256 -4.23 -5.32 -2.19
N LEU A 257 -4.13 -5.40 -0.86
CA LEU A 257 -4.24 -4.23 0.03
C LEU A 257 -3.12 -3.20 -0.24
N THR A 258 -1.95 -3.65 -0.69
CA THR A 258 -0.84 -2.78 -1.10
C THR A 258 -1.13 -1.91 -2.33
N GLU A 259 -2.16 -2.23 -3.11
CA GLU A 259 -2.52 -1.53 -4.34
C GLU A 259 -3.78 -0.67 -4.22
N ILE A 260 -4.39 -0.62 -3.05
CA ILE A 260 -5.61 0.20 -2.86
C ILE A 260 -5.31 1.69 -2.96
N ARG A 261 -6.33 2.46 -3.30
CA ARG A 261 -6.34 3.92 -3.27
C ARG A 261 -7.11 4.41 -2.05
N ASP A 262 -6.89 5.64 -1.64
CA ASP A 262 -7.62 6.24 -0.51
C ASP A 262 -9.15 6.23 -0.74
N THR A 263 -9.59 6.35 -2.00
CA THR A 263 -11.01 6.25 -2.39
C THR A 263 -11.61 4.86 -2.15
N ASP A 264 -10.80 3.83 -2.12
CA ASP A 264 -11.27 2.44 -1.95
C ASP A 264 -11.47 2.08 -0.47
N LYS A 265 -10.91 2.87 0.46
CA LYS A 265 -10.97 2.57 1.90
C LYS A 265 -12.41 2.50 2.43
N SER A 266 -13.22 3.48 2.09
CA SER A 266 -14.62 3.52 2.54
C SER A 266 -15.43 2.34 1.99
N PHE A 267 -15.19 1.98 0.73
CA PHE A 267 -15.81 0.83 0.10
C PHE A 267 -15.36 -0.48 0.75
N LEU A 268 -14.05 -0.64 1.03
CA LEU A 268 -13.51 -1.80 1.74
C LEU A 268 -14.18 -1.98 3.10
N LEU A 269 -14.21 -0.93 3.91
CA LEU A 269 -14.78 -0.99 5.25
C LEU A 269 -16.29 -1.31 5.22
N ALA A 270 -17.04 -0.72 4.28
CA ALA A 270 -18.45 -1.03 4.10
C ALA A 270 -18.66 -2.50 3.68
N THR A 271 -17.88 -2.99 2.71
CA THR A 271 -17.97 -4.37 2.24
C THR A 271 -17.63 -5.37 3.33
N LEU A 272 -16.55 -5.13 4.10
CA LEU A 272 -16.17 -5.98 5.24
C LEU A 272 -17.29 -6.05 6.29
N LYS A 273 -17.90 -4.91 6.59
CA LYS A 273 -19.04 -4.83 7.52
C LYS A 273 -20.23 -5.66 7.02
N ASP A 274 -20.60 -5.50 5.76
CA ASP A 274 -21.73 -6.22 5.17
C ASP A 274 -21.46 -7.73 5.14
N MET A 275 -20.25 -8.15 4.80
CA MET A 275 -19.85 -9.55 4.79
C MET A 275 -19.86 -10.16 6.20
N LEU A 276 -19.42 -9.43 7.24
CA LEU A 276 -19.49 -9.88 8.62
C LEU A 276 -20.92 -10.04 9.10
N PHE A 277 -21.79 -9.10 8.78
CA PHE A 277 -23.23 -9.22 9.12
C PHE A 277 -23.88 -10.41 8.43
N GLN A 278 -23.57 -10.66 7.17
CA GLN A 278 -24.04 -11.85 6.47
C GLN A 278 -23.53 -13.14 7.13
N LEU A 279 -22.26 -13.17 7.58
CA LEU A 279 -21.73 -14.34 8.31
C LEU A 279 -22.45 -14.55 9.65
N ASP A 280 -22.71 -13.49 10.40
CA ASP A 280 -23.46 -13.59 11.64
C ASP A 280 -24.88 -14.14 11.40
N ASP A 281 -25.49 -13.73 10.30
CA ASP A 281 -26.77 -14.28 9.87
C ASP A 281 -26.71 -15.80 9.63
N TYR A 282 -25.63 -16.29 8.97
CA TYR A 282 -25.44 -17.72 8.79
C TYR A 282 -25.17 -18.47 10.11
N VAL A 283 -24.45 -17.84 11.06
CA VAL A 283 -24.24 -18.41 12.41
C VAL A 283 -25.57 -18.59 13.15
N GLU A 284 -26.45 -17.58 13.10
CA GLU A 284 -27.77 -17.66 13.73
C GLU A 284 -28.65 -18.74 13.12
N MET A 285 -28.65 -18.82 11.79
CA MET A 285 -29.39 -19.87 11.08
C MET A 285 -28.90 -21.28 11.45
N HIS A 286 -27.59 -21.43 11.71
CA HIS A 286 -27.04 -22.73 12.09
C HIS A 286 -27.38 -23.13 13.55
N LYS A 287 -27.52 -22.17 14.45
CA LYS A 287 -27.91 -22.43 15.85
C LYS A 287 -29.36 -22.95 15.96
N THR A 288 -30.21 -22.59 15.03
CA THR A 288 -31.62 -23.02 14.94
C THR A 288 -31.81 -24.27 14.10
N ALA A 289 -30.75 -25.08 13.92
CA ALA A 289 -30.69 -26.22 12.95
C ALA A 289 -31.67 -27.40 13.20
N SER A 290 -32.50 -27.38 14.25
CA SER A 290 -33.60 -28.34 14.47
C SER A 290 -34.91 -27.91 13.81
N GLU A 291 -35.00 -26.69 13.30
CA GLU A 291 -36.20 -26.14 12.68
C GLU A 291 -35.84 -25.52 11.32
N ASP A 292 -36.76 -25.59 10.34
CA ASP A 292 -36.55 -24.93 9.06
C ASP A 292 -36.65 -23.39 9.26
N VAL A 293 -35.54 -22.73 9.02
CA VAL A 293 -35.46 -21.28 9.14
C VAL A 293 -35.39 -20.66 7.74
N ILE A 294 -36.39 -19.87 7.39
CA ILE A 294 -36.39 -19.07 6.18
C ILE A 294 -36.03 -17.65 6.54
N ARG A 295 -34.95 -17.13 5.97
CA ARG A 295 -34.57 -15.74 6.08
C ARG A 295 -34.81 -15.00 4.77
N LEU A 296 -35.47 -13.87 4.84
CA LEU A 296 -35.75 -13.02 3.68
C LEU A 296 -35.11 -11.66 3.88
N HIS A 297 -34.28 -11.26 2.91
CA HIS A 297 -33.67 -9.94 2.86
C HIS A 297 -34.17 -9.19 1.62
N ILE A 298 -34.91 -8.09 1.85
CA ILE A 298 -35.49 -7.30 0.76
C ILE A 298 -34.81 -5.94 0.72
N THR A 299 -34.09 -5.65 -0.39
CA THR A 299 -33.53 -4.33 -0.68
C THR A 299 -34.28 -3.66 -1.82
N GLN A 300 -34.42 -2.34 -1.75
CA GLN A 300 -35.02 -1.53 -2.81
C GLN A 300 -34.29 -0.19 -2.88
N ASN A 301 -34.05 0.31 -4.09
CA ASN A 301 -33.26 1.52 -4.38
C ASN A 301 -33.62 2.79 -3.57
N LYS A 302 -34.82 2.87 -3.01
CA LYS A 302 -35.32 4.06 -2.30
C LYS A 302 -35.87 3.76 -0.89
N SER A 303 -35.68 2.56 -0.38
CA SER A 303 -36.20 2.18 0.94
C SER A 303 -35.14 1.45 1.75
N LYS A 304 -35.26 1.57 3.09
CA LYS A 304 -34.41 0.84 4.01
C LYS A 304 -34.56 -0.68 3.79
N ALA A 305 -33.46 -1.41 3.77
CA ALA A 305 -33.47 -2.87 3.67
C ALA A 305 -34.29 -3.46 4.85
N VAL A 306 -35.13 -4.42 4.54
CA VAL A 306 -35.92 -5.17 5.53
C VAL A 306 -35.43 -6.60 5.56
N THR A 307 -34.99 -7.06 6.72
CA THR A 307 -34.63 -8.47 6.94
C THR A 307 -35.64 -9.08 7.93
N THR A 308 -36.17 -10.22 7.59
CA THR A 308 -37.04 -10.99 8.48
C THR A 308 -36.63 -12.46 8.46
N GLN A 309 -36.92 -13.13 9.56
CA GLN A 309 -36.69 -14.56 9.74
C GLN A 309 -38.00 -15.21 10.15
N VAL A 310 -38.31 -16.31 9.50
CA VAL A 310 -39.47 -17.14 9.84
C VAL A 310 -38.98 -18.54 10.19
N ILE A 311 -39.37 -19.02 11.36
CA ILE A 311 -39.08 -20.38 11.82
C ILE A 311 -40.31 -21.22 11.51
N LEU A 312 -40.13 -22.26 10.67
CA LEU A 312 -41.23 -23.17 10.29
C LEU A 312 -41.16 -24.42 11.19
N SER A 313 -42.11 -24.49 12.11
CA SER A 313 -42.36 -25.75 12.83
C SER A 313 -43.04 -26.77 11.91
N GLU A 314 -42.93 -28.07 12.24
CA GLU A 314 -43.56 -29.17 11.49
C GLU A 314 -45.08 -28.94 11.28
N ALA A 315 -45.76 -28.43 12.30
CA ALA A 315 -47.20 -28.09 12.21
C ALA A 315 -47.49 -26.94 11.23
N MET A 316 -46.63 -25.91 11.22
CA MET A 316 -46.75 -24.77 10.26
C MET A 316 -46.49 -25.16 8.85
N ARG A 317 -45.66 -26.19 8.55
CA ARG A 317 -45.38 -26.64 7.18
C ARG A 317 -46.66 -27.08 6.44
N GLN A 318 -47.52 -27.81 7.08
CA GLN A 318 -48.78 -28.28 6.47
C GLN A 318 -49.67 -27.09 6.09
N GLU A 319 -49.77 -26.10 6.98
CA GLU A 319 -50.55 -24.89 6.70
C GLU A 319 -49.89 -24.04 5.60
N VAL A 320 -48.56 -23.90 5.60
CA VAL A 320 -47.83 -23.17 4.56
C VAL A 320 -48.03 -23.83 3.22
N ASN A 321 -47.87 -25.17 3.09
CA ASN A 321 -48.12 -25.89 1.83
C ASN A 321 -49.57 -25.71 1.33
N SER A 322 -50.54 -25.66 2.24
CA SER A 322 -51.94 -25.38 1.85
C SER A 322 -52.12 -23.95 1.33
N LEU A 323 -51.41 -22.98 1.93
CA LEU A 323 -51.44 -21.58 1.46
C LEU A 323 -50.66 -21.39 0.17
N GLU A 324 -49.57 -22.09 -0.01
CA GLU A 324 -48.75 -22.09 -1.23
C GLU A 324 -49.57 -22.55 -2.43
N ASN A 325 -50.25 -23.69 -2.33
CA ASN A 325 -51.13 -24.19 -3.36
C ASN A 325 -52.27 -23.19 -3.71
N LYS A 326 -52.83 -22.49 -2.73
CA LYS A 326 -53.84 -21.45 -2.96
C LYS A 326 -53.24 -20.22 -3.65
N LEU A 327 -52.01 -19.81 -3.27
CA LEU A 327 -51.34 -18.68 -3.89
C LEU A 327 -50.96 -19.00 -5.34
N GLU A 328 -50.42 -20.21 -5.63
CA GLU A 328 -50.10 -20.64 -6.99
C GLU A 328 -51.35 -20.59 -7.90
N SER A 329 -52.53 -20.97 -7.40
CA SER A 329 -53.76 -20.91 -8.20
C SER A 329 -54.23 -19.49 -8.55
N ILE A 330 -53.70 -18.46 -7.87
CA ILE A 330 -54.08 -17.05 -8.07
C ILE A 330 -53.02 -16.31 -8.89
N LEU A 331 -51.78 -16.83 -8.97
CA LEU A 331 -50.72 -16.21 -9.69
C LEU A 331 -50.96 -16.28 -11.22
N SER A 332 -50.50 -15.23 -11.91
CA SER A 332 -50.79 -15.03 -13.34
C SER A 332 -49.97 -15.90 -14.28
N GLY A 333 -48.91 -16.53 -13.76
CA GLY A 333 -47.90 -17.25 -14.56
C GLY A 333 -46.84 -16.35 -15.21
N ASP A 334 -46.94 -15.02 -15.02
CA ASP A 334 -45.89 -14.10 -15.38
C ASP A 334 -44.92 -13.94 -14.18
N ASN A 335 -43.75 -14.55 -14.29
CA ASN A 335 -42.74 -14.58 -13.23
C ASN A 335 -42.42 -13.18 -12.67
N SER A 336 -42.35 -12.16 -13.50
CA SER A 336 -41.96 -10.80 -13.05
C SER A 336 -43.08 -10.12 -12.27
N LEU A 337 -44.32 -10.26 -12.72
CA LEU A 337 -45.51 -9.74 -12.10
C LEU A 337 -45.80 -10.45 -10.77
N ASP A 338 -45.71 -11.76 -10.80
CA ASP A 338 -46.00 -12.61 -9.63
C ASP A 338 -44.96 -12.37 -8.51
N VAL A 339 -43.68 -12.33 -8.84
CA VAL A 339 -42.63 -11.98 -7.86
C VAL A 339 -42.81 -10.57 -7.32
N ALA A 340 -43.17 -9.58 -8.14
CA ALA A 340 -43.40 -8.23 -7.69
C ALA A 340 -44.61 -8.14 -6.72
N ALA A 341 -45.70 -8.87 -7.01
CA ALA A 341 -46.88 -8.95 -6.16
C ALA A 341 -46.57 -9.60 -4.81
N LEU A 342 -45.85 -10.73 -4.81
CA LEU A 342 -45.42 -11.44 -3.60
C LEU A 342 -44.50 -10.56 -2.73
N ILE A 343 -43.53 -9.85 -3.33
CA ILE A 343 -42.67 -8.90 -2.60
C ILE A 343 -43.50 -7.77 -2.00
N ALA A 344 -44.50 -7.25 -2.70
CA ALA A 344 -45.37 -6.19 -2.18
C ALA A 344 -46.22 -6.66 -0.98
N ILE A 345 -46.73 -7.89 -1.01
CA ILE A 345 -47.45 -8.52 0.10
C ILE A 345 -46.53 -8.72 1.29
N LEU A 346 -45.33 -9.30 1.08
CA LEU A 346 -44.33 -9.49 2.12
C LEU A 346 -43.96 -8.18 2.81
N LYS A 347 -43.73 -7.10 2.05
CA LYS A 347 -43.47 -5.77 2.63
C LYS A 347 -44.59 -5.22 3.48
N LYS A 348 -45.83 -5.51 3.17
CA LYS A 348 -46.99 -5.11 4.01
C LYS A 348 -47.09 -5.90 5.31
N LYS A 349 -46.66 -7.17 5.30
CA LYS A 349 -46.68 -8.05 6.47
C LYS A 349 -45.52 -7.86 7.41
N LEU A 350 -44.38 -7.30 6.87
CA LEU A 350 -43.15 -7.06 7.61
C LEU A 350 -43.03 -5.64 8.21
N LYS A 351 -44.03 -4.81 8.03
CA LYS A 351 -44.20 -3.53 8.72
C LYS A 351 -44.91 -3.75 10.05
#